data_aa5156346547c3ae74f4c5f3182f13ca
#
_entry.id   aa5156346547c3ae74f4c5f3182f13ca
#
_cell.length_a   1.000
_cell.length_b   1.000
_cell.length_c   1.000
_cell.angle_alpha   90.00
_cell.angle_beta   90.00
_cell.angle_gamma   90.00
#
_symmetry.space_group_name_H-M   'P 1'
#
loop_
_entity.id
_entity.type
_entity.pdbx_description
1 polymer ?
#
loop_
_entity_poly.entity_id
_entity_poly.type
_entity_poly.pdbx_seq_one_letter_code
_entity_poly.pdbx_strand_id
1 'polypeptide(L)'
;MNWHRQSFLAHAILVVSIIFGGAQVQSAVWESTATWNASWQERFSQWIESRDVHIEMALQASQDRDYLNVEMDCADFIYYLHAVFSFEHQLDFSVQMRNGHRLTNQTAQFDSLQDQKIRFKRFLRYLLEQTNTKTLQEDSVLLPLNRDAVRAGAFLITDRPKNHVWLIKAIKPSGTPELLSATVPASNFIYPAFTFPTAESAFSNVAKTGYLTPSRGGFRRLRWPTAHETHAIEQTQIPLSRYFESIAKAVQSPVATVTPDSELDRLLDETCLQLRIRTNIVTDAMTALTSRRSLTAEQVNQLSTESRDQRIRDLIKQTRHLVFSRRSALSRATMDRYHRLFDFDQAVALDYGNAEAHCFIQWAENRIEPMASIVSRFEQPGRISSKARDNLEARWGEGLD
;
A
#
# COMPACT_ATOMS: atom_id res chain seq x y z
N MET A 1 57.06 25.66 -87.08
CA MET A 1 55.85 24.83 -86.91
C MET A 1 55.89 24.29 -85.53
N ASN A 2 55.29 24.97 -84.60
CA ASN A 2 55.23 24.60 -83.18
C ASN A 2 53.78 24.66 -82.72
N TRP A 3 53.28 23.50 -82.33
CA TRP A 3 51.94 23.35 -81.74
C TRP A 3 52.03 23.46 -80.20
N HIS A 4 51.40 24.47 -79.62
CA HIS A 4 51.25 24.55 -78.21
C HIS A 4 49.93 23.77 -77.80
N ARG A 5 50.14 22.76 -76.95
CA ARG A 5 49.06 22.09 -76.26
C ARG A 5 48.78 22.86 -74.96
N GLN A 6 47.58 23.44 -74.83
CA GLN A 6 47.07 23.94 -73.58
C GLN A 6 46.36 22.82 -72.88
N SER A 7 46.83 22.51 -71.67
CA SER A 7 46.19 21.56 -70.75
C SER A 7 45.18 22.27 -69.96
N PHE A 8 43.91 21.92 -70.12
CA PHE A 8 42.81 22.32 -69.15
C PHE A 8 42.84 21.40 -67.96
N LEU A 9 43.20 21.96 -66.80
CA LEU A 9 43.04 21.34 -65.50
C LEU A 9 41.58 21.60 -65.02
N ALA A 10 40.71 20.59 -65.10
CA ALA A 10 39.38 20.60 -64.53
C ALA A 10 39.52 20.31 -63.03
N HIS A 11 39.27 21.34 -62.18
CA HIS A 11 39.13 21.14 -60.71
C HIS A 11 37.74 20.61 -60.42
N ALA A 12 37.66 19.31 -60.12
CA ALA A 12 36.44 18.71 -59.57
C ALA A 12 36.36 19.06 -58.07
N ILE A 13 35.51 20.00 -57.73
CA ILE A 13 35.17 20.31 -56.34
C ILE A 13 34.23 19.20 -55.86
N LEU A 14 34.76 18.27 -55.05
CA LEU A 14 33.96 17.26 -54.38
C LEU A 14 33.27 17.90 -53.16
N VAL A 15 32.00 18.26 -53.31
CA VAL A 15 31.16 18.70 -52.19
C VAL A 15 30.74 17.47 -51.40
N VAL A 16 31.44 17.16 -50.33
CA VAL A 16 31.03 16.14 -49.36
C VAL A 16 29.91 16.77 -48.50
N SER A 17 28.66 16.52 -48.86
CA SER A 17 27.50 16.82 -48.01
C SER A 17 27.52 15.85 -46.83
N ILE A 18 28.05 16.29 -45.67
CA ILE A 18 27.90 15.60 -44.41
C ILE A 18 26.44 15.79 -43.99
N ILE A 19 25.63 14.81 -44.34
CA ILE A 19 24.29 14.69 -43.75
C ILE A 19 24.50 14.28 -42.28
N PHE A 20 24.56 15.28 -41.43
CA PHE A 20 24.31 15.04 -40.01
C PHE A 20 22.85 14.62 -39.90
N GLY A 21 22.55 13.36 -40.08
CA GLY A 21 21.33 12.75 -39.58
C GLY A 21 21.36 12.94 -38.08
N GLY A 22 20.77 14.04 -37.61
CA GLY A 22 20.47 14.19 -36.18
C GLY A 22 19.57 13.04 -35.82
N ALA A 23 20.17 11.97 -35.28
CA ALA A 23 19.41 11.00 -34.52
C ALA A 23 18.67 11.86 -33.50
N GLN A 24 17.35 12.00 -33.63
CA GLN A 24 16.54 12.52 -32.57
C GLN A 24 16.82 11.60 -31.40
N VAL A 25 17.63 12.10 -30.46
CA VAL A 25 17.82 11.43 -29.18
C VAL A 25 16.44 11.38 -28.57
N GLN A 26 15.81 10.22 -28.65
CA GLN A 26 14.52 10.00 -28.06
C GLN A 26 14.70 10.22 -26.56
N SER A 27 14.26 11.38 -26.10
CA SER A 27 14.49 11.83 -24.74
C SER A 27 13.57 11.04 -23.82
N ALA A 28 14.09 9.97 -23.23
CA ALA A 28 13.39 9.20 -22.22
C ALA A 28 13.07 10.06 -20.99
N VAL A 29 12.09 9.66 -20.18
CA VAL A 29 11.87 10.24 -18.86
C VAL A 29 13.14 10.10 -18.02
N TRP A 30 13.74 8.90 -18.07
CA TRP A 30 15.13 8.64 -17.66
C TRP A 30 15.72 7.53 -18.52
N GLU A 31 17.02 7.56 -18.70
CA GLU A 31 17.75 6.49 -19.37
C GLU A 31 17.96 5.30 -18.43
N SER A 32 17.70 4.09 -18.92
CA SER A 32 17.99 2.87 -18.17
C SER A 32 19.41 2.41 -18.45
N THR A 33 20.21 2.29 -17.40
CA THR A 33 21.57 1.71 -17.45
C THR A 33 21.62 0.32 -16.86
N ALA A 34 20.53 -0.13 -16.21
CA ALA A 34 20.40 -1.45 -15.61
C ALA A 34 18.96 -1.97 -15.75
N THR A 35 18.80 -3.28 -15.61
CA THR A 35 17.51 -3.98 -15.66
C THR A 35 17.20 -4.65 -14.33
N TRP A 36 15.90 -4.72 -13.99
CA TRP A 36 15.45 -5.41 -12.81
C TRP A 36 15.86 -6.89 -12.79
N ASN A 37 16.35 -7.35 -11.65
CA ASN A 37 16.74 -8.72 -11.39
C ASN A 37 16.70 -9.01 -9.87
N ALA A 38 17.06 -10.22 -9.45
CA ALA A 38 17.04 -10.62 -8.04
C ALA A 38 17.91 -9.71 -7.14
N SER A 39 19.06 -9.25 -7.61
CA SER A 39 19.93 -8.34 -6.86
C SER A 39 19.29 -6.95 -6.67
N TRP A 40 18.65 -6.42 -7.70
CA TRP A 40 17.94 -5.16 -7.61
C TRP A 40 16.67 -5.27 -6.76
N GLN A 41 15.97 -6.40 -6.83
CA GLN A 41 14.85 -6.68 -5.91
C GLN A 41 15.31 -6.71 -4.46
N GLU A 42 16.48 -7.28 -4.17
CA GLU A 42 17.08 -7.26 -2.83
C GLU A 42 17.40 -5.84 -2.36
N ARG A 43 18.03 -5.03 -3.22
CA ARG A 43 18.30 -3.62 -2.92
C ARG A 43 17.02 -2.81 -2.71
N PHE A 44 15.98 -3.07 -3.49
CA PHE A 44 14.67 -2.45 -3.29
C PHE A 44 14.08 -2.84 -1.94
N SER A 45 14.17 -4.11 -1.54
CA SER A 45 13.72 -4.56 -0.22
C SER A 45 14.45 -3.84 0.90
N GLN A 46 15.78 -3.75 0.82
CA GLN A 46 16.60 -3.01 1.80
C GLN A 46 16.26 -1.52 1.82
N TRP A 47 16.02 -0.92 0.65
CA TRP A 47 15.63 0.49 0.53
C TRP A 47 14.27 0.74 1.20
N ILE A 48 13.27 -0.13 1.01
CA ILE A 48 11.98 -0.05 1.70
C ILE A 48 12.14 -0.24 3.20
N GLU A 49 12.93 -1.22 3.65
CA GLU A 49 13.11 -1.55 5.07
C GLU A 49 13.83 -0.43 5.83
N SER A 50 14.85 0.18 5.22
CA SER A 50 15.66 1.23 5.85
C SER A 50 14.96 2.58 5.93
N ARG A 51 13.91 2.84 5.15
CA ARG A 51 13.26 4.15 5.09
C ARG A 51 12.14 4.28 6.11
N ASP A 52 12.12 5.40 6.80
CA ASP A 52 10.91 5.86 7.44
C ASP A 52 10.03 6.56 6.38
N VAL A 53 9.19 5.77 5.72
CA VAL A 53 8.34 6.24 4.62
C VAL A 53 7.42 7.39 5.05
N HIS A 54 7.04 7.47 6.33
CA HIS A 54 6.26 8.58 6.86
C HIS A 54 7.07 9.87 6.92
N ILE A 55 8.31 9.78 7.41
CA ILE A 55 9.22 10.94 7.49
C ILE A 55 9.61 11.36 6.08
N GLU A 56 9.90 10.44 5.18
CA GLU A 56 10.28 10.77 3.81
C GLU A 56 9.16 11.44 3.02
N MET A 57 7.91 11.02 3.17
CA MET A 57 6.79 11.72 2.56
C MET A 57 6.60 13.13 3.12
N ALA A 58 6.84 13.35 4.41
CA ALA A 58 6.88 14.68 4.99
C ALA A 58 8.10 15.50 4.50
N LEU A 59 9.26 14.85 4.33
CA LEU A 59 10.48 15.46 3.80
C LEU A 59 10.46 15.67 2.28
N GLN A 60 9.60 14.96 1.54
CA GLN A 60 9.36 15.21 0.11
C GLN A 60 8.80 16.60 -0.16
N ALA A 61 8.17 17.21 0.85
CA ALA A 61 7.84 18.63 0.84
C ALA A 61 9.07 19.52 1.04
N SER A 62 10.25 18.97 1.34
CA SER A 62 11.49 19.74 1.40
C SER A 62 11.93 20.18 -0.01
N GLN A 63 12.56 21.35 -0.09
CA GLN A 63 12.82 22.05 -1.35
C GLN A 63 13.55 21.23 -2.42
N ASP A 64 14.38 20.27 -2.01
CA ASP A 64 15.21 19.49 -2.94
C ASP A 64 14.48 18.33 -3.63
N ARG A 65 13.35 17.88 -3.10
CA ARG A 65 12.61 16.71 -3.57
C ARG A 65 11.12 16.99 -3.83
N ASP A 66 10.73 18.25 -4.00
CA ASP A 66 9.34 18.64 -4.32
C ASP A 66 8.75 17.90 -5.53
N TYR A 67 9.62 17.48 -6.47
CA TYR A 67 9.20 16.69 -7.63
C TYR A 67 8.58 15.32 -7.26
N LEU A 68 8.83 14.81 -6.05
CA LEU A 68 8.24 13.57 -5.53
C LEU A 68 6.89 13.78 -4.81
N ASN A 69 6.52 15.03 -4.50
CA ASN A 69 5.27 15.32 -3.80
C ASN A 69 4.06 15.13 -4.72
N VAL A 70 3.41 13.98 -4.62
CA VAL A 70 2.19 13.60 -5.35
C VAL A 70 1.23 12.90 -4.40
N GLU A 71 -0.07 13.17 -4.56
CA GLU A 71 -1.13 12.45 -3.87
C GLU A 71 -1.29 11.05 -4.49
N MET A 72 -1.55 10.04 -3.66
CA MET A 72 -1.64 8.66 -4.09
C MET A 72 -2.68 7.85 -3.29
N ASP A 73 -3.27 6.87 -3.93
CA ASP A 73 -4.08 5.83 -3.30
C ASP A 73 -3.26 4.58 -2.96
N CYS A 74 -3.92 3.51 -2.52
CA CYS A 74 -3.22 2.31 -2.07
C CYS A 74 -2.46 1.56 -3.18
N ALA A 75 -2.96 1.55 -4.42
CA ALA A 75 -2.27 0.95 -5.56
C ALA A 75 -1.19 1.88 -6.10
N ASP A 76 -1.50 3.18 -6.14
CA ASP A 76 -0.58 4.23 -6.54
C ASP A 76 0.69 4.21 -5.72
N PHE A 77 0.57 3.95 -4.41
CA PHE A 77 1.71 3.89 -3.50
C PHE A 77 2.74 2.82 -3.91
N ILE A 78 2.30 1.68 -4.39
CA ILE A 78 3.21 0.63 -4.89
C ILE A 78 3.91 1.08 -6.18
N TYR A 79 3.15 1.59 -7.14
CA TYR A 79 3.70 2.08 -8.39
C TYR A 79 4.67 3.25 -8.18
N TYR A 80 4.30 4.18 -7.30
CA TYR A 80 5.15 5.31 -6.91
C TYR A 80 6.51 4.87 -6.39
N LEU A 81 6.54 3.96 -5.41
CA LEU A 81 7.80 3.48 -4.83
C LEU A 81 8.70 2.80 -5.85
N HIS A 82 8.12 1.97 -6.73
CA HIS A 82 8.87 1.33 -7.80
C HIS A 82 9.39 2.33 -8.84
N ALA A 83 8.58 3.32 -9.22
CA ALA A 83 8.99 4.34 -10.19
C ALA A 83 10.11 5.22 -9.62
N VAL A 84 10.00 5.64 -8.34
CA VAL A 84 11.03 6.43 -7.66
C VAL A 84 12.34 5.66 -7.57
N PHE A 85 12.30 4.40 -7.12
CA PHE A 85 13.49 3.57 -7.03
C PHE A 85 14.11 3.33 -8.41
N SER A 86 13.28 3.04 -9.43
CA SER A 86 13.78 2.86 -10.81
C SER A 86 14.42 4.12 -11.37
N PHE A 87 13.84 5.28 -11.10
CA PHE A 87 14.40 6.57 -11.52
C PHE A 87 15.75 6.86 -10.84
N GLU A 88 15.81 6.71 -9.52
CA GLU A 88 17.04 6.98 -8.73
C GLU A 88 18.20 6.04 -9.08
N HIS A 89 17.88 4.83 -9.53
CA HIS A 89 18.88 3.80 -9.87
C HIS A 89 18.98 3.50 -11.38
N GLN A 90 18.35 4.33 -12.23
CA GLN A 90 18.36 4.18 -13.68
C GLN A 90 18.00 2.76 -14.16
N LEU A 91 16.97 2.17 -13.51
CA LEU A 91 16.43 0.87 -13.89
C LEU A 91 15.36 1.04 -14.98
N ASP A 92 15.18 0.01 -15.77
CA ASP A 92 14.04 -0.09 -16.67
C ASP A 92 12.71 -0.09 -15.87
N PHE A 93 11.68 0.53 -16.44
CA PHE A 93 10.35 0.60 -15.85
C PHE A 93 9.30 0.37 -16.92
N SER A 94 8.34 -0.51 -16.63
CA SER A 94 7.25 -0.79 -17.55
C SER A 94 6.04 -1.35 -16.82
N VAL A 95 4.91 -0.70 -16.94
CA VAL A 95 3.65 -1.09 -16.29
C VAL A 95 2.46 -0.97 -17.25
N GLN A 96 1.40 -1.70 -16.98
CA GLN A 96 0.17 -1.67 -17.76
C GLN A 96 -0.73 -0.52 -17.32
N MET A 97 -1.24 0.24 -18.27
CA MET A 97 -2.25 1.27 -18.03
C MET A 97 -3.67 0.70 -18.11
N ARG A 98 -4.64 1.44 -17.58
CA ARG A 98 -6.08 1.09 -17.64
C ARG A 98 -6.60 0.84 -19.05
N ASN A 99 -6.02 1.47 -20.05
CA ASN A 99 -6.37 1.32 -21.48
C ASN A 99 -5.72 0.11 -22.17
N GLY A 100 -4.95 -0.72 -21.41
CA GLY A 100 -4.25 -1.88 -21.93
C GLY A 100 -2.88 -1.61 -22.56
N HIS A 101 -2.48 -0.35 -22.76
CA HIS A 101 -1.15 0.00 -23.23
C HIS A 101 -0.12 -0.04 -22.09
N ARG A 102 1.15 -0.17 -22.46
CA ARG A 102 2.25 -0.10 -21.48
C ARG A 102 2.82 1.31 -21.39
N LEU A 103 3.03 1.77 -20.16
CA LEU A 103 3.79 2.97 -19.85
C LEU A 103 5.20 2.57 -19.46
N THR A 104 6.20 3.17 -20.08
CA THR A 104 7.60 2.90 -19.81
C THR A 104 8.35 4.19 -19.51
N ASN A 105 9.53 4.08 -18.88
CA ASN A 105 10.45 5.21 -18.72
C ASN A 105 10.97 5.77 -20.08
N GLN A 106 10.80 5.03 -21.16
CA GLN A 106 11.19 5.46 -22.52
C GLN A 106 10.07 6.20 -23.27
N THR A 107 8.95 6.53 -22.59
CA THR A 107 7.85 7.23 -23.25
C THR A 107 8.25 8.64 -23.69
N ALA A 108 8.00 8.97 -24.96
CA ALA A 108 8.31 10.29 -25.55
C ALA A 108 7.30 11.39 -25.14
N GLN A 109 6.21 11.04 -24.45
CA GLN A 109 5.13 11.97 -24.11
C GLN A 109 5.59 13.22 -23.33
N PHE A 110 6.73 13.14 -22.63
CA PHE A 110 7.25 14.20 -21.78
C PHE A 110 8.53 14.87 -22.34
N ASP A 111 8.93 14.59 -23.57
CA ASP A 111 10.19 15.06 -24.16
C ASP A 111 10.30 16.57 -24.28
N SER A 112 9.16 17.28 -24.36
CA SER A 112 9.14 18.75 -24.37
C SER A 112 9.63 19.37 -23.07
N LEU A 113 9.68 18.60 -21.98
CA LEU A 113 10.17 19.06 -20.66
C LEU A 113 11.66 18.83 -20.56
N GLN A 114 12.45 19.92 -20.56
CA GLN A 114 13.91 19.85 -20.54
C GLN A 114 14.46 19.41 -19.16
N ASP A 115 13.85 19.88 -18.07
CA ASP A 115 14.24 19.49 -16.72
C ASP A 115 13.79 18.07 -16.40
N GLN A 116 14.75 17.20 -16.09
CA GLN A 116 14.49 15.79 -15.81
C GLN A 116 13.61 15.57 -14.56
N LYS A 117 13.77 16.38 -13.50
CA LYS A 117 12.96 16.28 -12.29
C LYS A 117 11.50 16.68 -12.56
N ILE A 118 11.28 17.73 -13.35
CA ILE A 118 9.95 18.17 -13.77
C ILE A 118 9.32 17.10 -14.67
N ARG A 119 10.10 16.54 -15.60
CA ARG A 119 9.67 15.43 -16.47
C ARG A 119 9.24 14.22 -15.66
N PHE A 120 10.03 13.79 -14.68
CA PHE A 120 9.72 12.69 -13.80
C PHE A 120 8.48 12.96 -12.94
N LYS A 121 8.31 14.16 -12.39
CA LYS A 121 7.10 14.55 -11.63
C LYS A 121 5.84 14.45 -12.51
N ARG A 122 5.91 14.87 -13.78
CA ARG A 122 4.80 14.73 -14.72
C ARG A 122 4.52 13.28 -15.08
N PHE A 123 5.57 12.49 -15.28
CA PHE A 123 5.46 11.05 -15.47
C PHE A 123 4.78 10.36 -14.28
N LEU A 124 5.20 10.66 -13.02
CA LEU A 124 4.58 10.12 -11.82
C LEU A 124 3.08 10.41 -11.77
N ARG A 125 2.68 11.66 -11.95
CA ARG A 125 1.26 12.04 -11.95
C ARG A 125 0.47 11.27 -13.00
N TYR A 126 1.00 11.21 -14.21
CA TYR A 126 0.37 10.46 -15.31
C TYR A 126 0.29 8.96 -15.00
N LEU A 127 1.36 8.38 -14.45
CA LEU A 127 1.38 6.97 -14.03
C LEU A 127 0.22 6.68 -13.05
N LEU A 128 0.09 7.47 -11.98
CA LEU A 128 -0.92 7.26 -10.96
C LEU A 128 -2.35 7.48 -11.50
N GLU A 129 -2.55 8.43 -12.40
CA GLU A 129 -3.83 8.63 -13.10
C GLU A 129 -4.21 7.46 -14.01
N GLN A 130 -3.22 6.75 -14.59
CA GLN A 130 -3.45 5.69 -15.58
C GLN A 130 -3.43 4.28 -14.99
N THR A 131 -3.13 4.14 -13.70
CA THR A 131 -3.05 2.84 -13.02
C THR A 131 -4.15 2.68 -11.96
N ASN A 132 -4.30 1.51 -11.39
CA ASN A 132 -5.18 1.19 -10.28
C ASN A 132 -4.88 -0.23 -9.75
N THR A 133 -5.64 -0.71 -8.79
CA THR A 133 -5.47 -2.06 -8.22
C THR A 133 -5.63 -3.18 -9.27
N LYS A 134 -6.48 -3.00 -10.30
CA LYS A 134 -6.64 -4.00 -11.36
C LYS A 134 -5.37 -4.11 -12.21
N THR A 135 -4.81 -2.99 -12.65
CA THR A 135 -3.54 -2.99 -13.40
C THR A 135 -2.40 -3.54 -12.54
N LEU A 136 -2.39 -3.23 -11.23
CA LEU A 136 -1.40 -3.78 -10.29
C LEU A 136 -1.49 -5.30 -10.17
N GLN A 137 -2.68 -5.88 -10.17
CA GLN A 137 -2.87 -7.34 -10.22
C GLN A 137 -2.26 -7.95 -11.49
N GLU A 138 -2.45 -7.29 -12.64
CA GLU A 138 -1.94 -7.73 -13.94
C GLU A 138 -0.42 -7.56 -14.06
N ASP A 139 0.15 -6.51 -13.48
CA ASP A 139 1.59 -6.21 -13.48
C ASP A 139 2.37 -6.96 -12.40
N SER A 140 1.72 -7.77 -11.58
CA SER A 140 2.37 -8.44 -10.46
C SER A 140 2.42 -9.95 -10.61
N VAL A 141 3.34 -10.57 -9.87
CA VAL A 141 3.46 -12.02 -9.73
C VAL A 141 3.15 -12.43 -8.30
N LEU A 142 2.48 -13.58 -8.13
CA LEU A 142 2.26 -14.18 -6.83
C LEU A 142 3.59 -14.68 -6.24
N LEU A 143 3.76 -14.51 -4.94
CA LEU A 143 4.92 -14.97 -4.22
C LEU A 143 4.62 -16.25 -3.44
N PRO A 144 5.58 -17.18 -3.32
CA PRO A 144 5.46 -18.29 -2.38
C PRO A 144 5.39 -17.75 -0.95
N LEU A 145 4.62 -18.42 -0.09
CA LEU A 145 4.46 -18.00 1.29
C LEU A 145 5.62 -18.51 2.14
N ASN A 146 6.69 -17.78 2.14
CA ASN A 146 7.86 -18.00 2.99
C ASN A 146 8.56 -16.66 3.28
N ARG A 147 9.47 -16.66 4.25
CA ARG A 147 10.16 -15.45 4.69
C ARG A 147 11.03 -14.81 3.61
N ASP A 148 11.62 -15.60 2.73
CA ASP A 148 12.52 -15.06 1.70
C ASP A 148 11.77 -14.31 0.60
N ALA A 149 10.56 -14.74 0.31
CA ALA A 149 9.71 -14.11 -0.71
C ALA A 149 8.81 -13.01 -0.13
N VAL A 150 8.18 -13.26 1.04
CA VAL A 150 7.29 -12.29 1.72
C VAL A 150 8.13 -11.39 2.64
N ARG A 151 8.71 -10.35 2.06
CA ARG A 151 9.64 -9.43 2.73
C ARG A 151 9.36 -7.98 2.34
N ALA A 152 10.14 -7.06 2.86
CA ALA A 152 10.03 -5.63 2.52
C ALA A 152 9.98 -5.40 1.01
N GLY A 153 9.10 -4.53 0.55
CA GLY A 153 8.86 -4.26 -0.86
C GLY A 153 7.90 -5.23 -1.57
N ALA A 154 7.59 -6.39 -0.96
CA ALA A 154 6.42 -7.16 -1.37
C ALA A 154 5.13 -6.46 -0.88
N PHE A 155 4.00 -6.82 -1.47
CA PHE A 155 2.71 -6.27 -1.07
C PHE A 155 1.62 -7.35 -1.04
N LEU A 156 0.59 -7.08 -0.25
CA LEU A 156 -0.58 -7.91 -0.16
C LEU A 156 -1.77 -7.19 -0.80
N ILE A 157 -2.43 -7.82 -1.76
CA ILE A 157 -3.70 -7.34 -2.29
C ILE A 157 -4.83 -8.07 -1.57
N THR A 158 -5.79 -7.32 -1.02
CA THR A 158 -7.06 -7.85 -0.52
C THR A 158 -8.12 -7.73 -1.62
N ASP A 159 -9.00 -8.73 -1.74
CA ASP A 159 -10.05 -8.78 -2.77
C ASP A 159 -11.42 -8.36 -2.22
N ARG A 160 -11.62 -8.42 -0.91
CA ARG A 160 -12.91 -8.11 -0.25
C ARG A 160 -12.73 -7.28 1.03
N PRO A 161 -13.70 -6.46 1.39
CA PRO A 161 -14.95 -6.09 0.66
C PRO A 161 -14.67 -5.22 -0.56
N LYS A 162 -13.51 -4.60 -0.63
CA LYS A 162 -12.96 -3.83 -1.76
C LYS A 162 -11.49 -4.19 -1.93
N ASN A 163 -11.02 -4.13 -3.16
CA ASN A 163 -9.60 -4.25 -3.44
C ASN A 163 -8.82 -3.20 -2.65
N HIS A 164 -7.86 -3.65 -1.88
CA HIS A 164 -6.96 -2.78 -1.15
C HIS A 164 -5.53 -3.34 -1.17
N VAL A 165 -4.53 -2.47 -1.08
CA VAL A 165 -3.13 -2.87 -1.18
C VAL A 165 -2.38 -2.46 0.08
N TRP A 166 -1.59 -3.39 0.59
CA TRP A 166 -0.73 -3.23 1.76
C TRP A 166 0.71 -3.52 1.37
N LEU A 167 1.57 -2.51 1.41
CA LEU A 167 3.02 -2.71 1.27
C LEU A 167 3.55 -3.40 2.52
N ILE A 168 4.40 -4.38 2.36
CA ILE A 168 5.19 -4.94 3.46
C ILE A 168 6.42 -4.05 3.65
N LYS A 169 6.44 -3.30 4.76
CA LYS A 169 7.57 -2.46 5.16
C LYS A 169 8.67 -3.30 5.80
N ALA A 170 8.26 -4.21 6.66
CA ALA A 170 9.15 -5.15 7.33
C ALA A 170 8.37 -6.38 7.85
N ILE A 171 9.07 -7.48 8.07
CA ILE A 171 8.59 -8.62 8.86
C ILE A 171 9.52 -8.81 10.04
N LYS A 172 9.00 -8.57 11.25
CA LYS A 172 9.77 -8.78 12.48
C LYS A 172 10.18 -10.26 12.64
N PRO A 173 11.18 -10.57 13.43
CA PRO A 173 11.56 -11.98 13.71
C PRO A 173 10.38 -12.86 14.17
N SER A 174 9.42 -12.29 14.89
CA SER A 174 8.18 -12.95 15.34
C SER A 174 7.21 -13.35 14.23
N GLY A 175 7.43 -12.93 12.98
CA GLY A 175 6.46 -13.05 11.89
C GLY A 175 5.41 -11.92 11.88
N THR A 176 5.50 -10.97 12.81
CA THR A 176 4.63 -9.78 12.84
C THR A 176 4.99 -8.86 11.69
N PRO A 177 4.05 -8.51 10.80
CA PRO A 177 4.31 -7.57 9.73
C PRO A 177 4.29 -6.13 10.23
N GLU A 178 5.04 -5.28 9.55
CA GLU A 178 4.81 -3.85 9.48
C GLU A 178 4.32 -3.55 8.07
N LEU A 179 3.05 -3.21 7.96
CA LEU A 179 2.38 -2.93 6.70
C LEU A 179 2.16 -1.42 6.56
N LEU A 180 2.22 -0.93 5.34
CA LEU A 180 1.91 0.46 5.02
C LEU A 180 0.87 0.51 3.91
N SER A 181 -0.04 1.46 3.95
CA SER A 181 -1.02 1.69 2.90
C SER A 181 -1.42 3.15 2.81
N ALA A 182 -1.54 3.67 1.59
CA ALA A 182 -2.26 4.91 1.35
C ALA A 182 -3.78 4.66 1.36
N THR A 183 -4.55 5.72 1.51
CA THR A 183 -6.02 5.64 1.57
C THR A 183 -6.67 6.16 0.31
N VAL A 184 -7.98 5.90 0.21
CA VAL A 184 -8.83 6.54 -0.77
C VAL A 184 -9.76 7.51 -0.02
N PRO A 185 -9.89 8.78 -0.43
CA PRO A 185 -9.28 9.39 -1.64
C PRO A 185 -7.74 9.47 -1.56
N ALA A 186 -7.10 9.64 -2.72
CA ALA A 186 -5.66 9.83 -2.80
C ALA A 186 -5.20 10.97 -1.90
N SER A 187 -4.14 10.77 -1.16
CA SER A 187 -3.57 11.73 -0.21
C SER A 187 -2.06 11.52 -0.06
N ASN A 188 -1.42 12.43 0.69
CA ASN A 188 -0.02 12.28 1.07
C ASN A 188 0.16 11.48 2.38
N PHE A 189 -0.91 10.90 2.92
CA PHE A 189 -0.84 10.15 4.18
C PHE A 189 -0.69 8.66 3.93
N ILE A 190 0.27 8.06 4.63
CA ILE A 190 0.51 6.62 4.66
C ILE A 190 0.20 6.13 6.07
N TYR A 191 -0.55 5.04 6.16
CA TYR A 191 -1.02 4.49 7.41
C TYR A 191 -0.38 3.12 7.68
N PRO A 192 0.17 2.89 8.88
CA PRO A 192 0.71 1.60 9.27
C PRO A 192 -0.37 0.61 9.72
N ALA A 193 -0.04 -0.68 9.63
CA ALA A 193 -0.75 -1.78 10.26
C ALA A 193 0.26 -2.87 10.65
N PHE A 194 -0.03 -3.62 11.71
CA PHE A 194 0.89 -4.62 12.27
C PHE A 194 0.29 -6.03 12.30
N THR A 195 -0.79 -6.26 11.56
CA THR A 195 -1.44 -7.56 11.40
C THR A 195 -1.83 -7.76 9.96
N PHE A 196 -1.64 -8.95 9.43
CA PHE A 196 -2.12 -9.27 8.09
C PHE A 196 -3.66 -9.22 8.01
N PRO A 197 -4.24 -8.71 6.90
CA PRO A 197 -5.67 -8.83 6.62
C PRO A 197 -6.14 -10.28 6.69
N THR A 198 -7.43 -10.49 6.96
CA THR A 198 -8.00 -11.85 7.04
C THR A 198 -7.93 -12.60 5.72
N ALA A 199 -8.05 -13.90 5.83
CA ALA A 199 -8.14 -14.79 4.67
C ALA A 199 -9.29 -14.42 3.73
N GLU A 200 -10.46 -14.12 4.30
CA GLU A 200 -11.63 -13.73 3.53
C GLU A 200 -11.41 -12.41 2.77
N SER A 201 -10.61 -11.50 3.34
CA SER A 201 -10.23 -10.25 2.68
C SER A 201 -9.17 -10.45 1.60
N ALA A 202 -8.20 -11.35 1.83
CA ALA A 202 -7.08 -11.55 0.93
C ALA A 202 -7.36 -12.54 -0.22
N PHE A 203 -8.35 -13.43 -0.07
CA PHE A 203 -8.57 -14.54 -1.01
C PHE A 203 -10.06 -14.78 -1.28
N SER A 204 -10.45 -14.72 -2.54
CA SER A 204 -11.86 -14.67 -2.95
C SER A 204 -12.60 -16.02 -2.98
N ASN A 205 -11.95 -17.16 -2.75
CA ASN A 205 -12.53 -18.48 -3.02
C ASN A 205 -12.59 -19.46 -1.83
N VAL A 206 -12.55 -18.91 -0.63
CA VAL A 206 -12.52 -19.69 0.63
C VAL A 206 -13.75 -20.58 0.83
N ALA A 207 -14.93 -20.13 0.39
CA ALA A 207 -16.20 -20.76 0.75
C ALA A 207 -16.44 -22.14 0.10
N LYS A 208 -15.72 -22.50 -0.97
CA LYS A 208 -15.98 -23.72 -1.74
C LYS A 208 -15.06 -24.90 -1.43
N THR A 209 -13.84 -24.63 -1.02
CA THR A 209 -12.80 -25.67 -0.90
C THR A 209 -12.25 -25.81 0.51
N GLY A 210 -12.53 -24.89 1.44
CA GLY A 210 -11.88 -24.80 2.75
C GLY A 210 -10.39 -24.40 2.68
N TYR A 211 -9.87 -24.17 1.49
CA TYR A 211 -8.50 -23.75 1.22
C TYR A 211 -8.46 -22.41 0.52
N LEU A 212 -7.39 -21.67 0.74
CA LEU A 212 -7.17 -20.38 0.14
C LEU A 212 -6.51 -20.55 -1.23
N THR A 213 -7.22 -20.18 -2.27
CA THR A 213 -6.65 -20.06 -3.62
C THR A 213 -6.58 -18.59 -3.99
N PRO A 214 -5.38 -18.01 -4.18
CA PRO A 214 -5.26 -16.64 -4.63
C PRO A 214 -5.71 -16.53 -6.08
N SER A 215 -6.84 -15.85 -6.33
CA SER A 215 -7.28 -15.53 -7.70
C SER A 215 -6.85 -14.14 -8.13
N ARG A 216 -7.14 -13.14 -7.30
CA ARG A 216 -6.81 -11.73 -7.55
C ARG A 216 -6.02 -11.08 -6.41
N GLY A 217 -6.18 -11.56 -5.19
CA GLY A 217 -5.46 -11.11 -4.00
C GLY A 217 -4.12 -11.81 -3.78
N GLY A 218 -3.68 -11.87 -2.53
CA GLY A 218 -2.49 -12.59 -2.08
C GLY A 218 -1.21 -11.75 -2.06
N PHE A 219 -0.13 -12.39 -1.63
CA PHE A 219 1.20 -11.79 -1.55
C PHE A 219 1.83 -11.70 -2.93
N ARG A 220 2.30 -10.50 -3.29
CA ARG A 220 2.76 -10.19 -4.64
C ARG A 220 3.97 -9.27 -4.63
N ARG A 221 4.68 -9.22 -5.73
CA ARG A 221 5.60 -8.15 -6.12
C ARG A 221 5.34 -7.71 -7.57
N LEU A 222 5.80 -6.53 -7.94
CA LEU A 222 5.75 -6.14 -9.35
C LEU A 222 6.61 -7.07 -10.19
N ARG A 223 6.14 -7.36 -11.39
CA ARG A 223 6.88 -8.13 -12.39
C ARG A 223 8.04 -7.29 -12.91
N TRP A 224 9.16 -7.93 -13.13
CA TRP A 224 10.29 -7.25 -13.76
C TRP A 224 9.96 -7.00 -15.24
N PRO A 225 10.28 -5.82 -15.80
CA PRO A 225 9.86 -5.44 -17.15
C PRO A 225 10.29 -6.41 -18.26
N THR A 226 11.47 -7.02 -18.12
CA THR A 226 12.08 -7.91 -19.13
C THR A 226 11.90 -9.40 -18.84
N ALA A 227 11.32 -9.77 -17.70
CA ALA A 227 11.22 -11.18 -17.32
C ALA A 227 9.91 -11.81 -17.80
N HIS A 228 10.01 -12.96 -18.46
CA HIS A 228 8.89 -13.87 -18.70
C HIS A 228 8.60 -14.69 -17.43
N GLU A 229 8.14 -14.00 -16.38
CA GLU A 229 7.84 -14.66 -15.11
C GLU A 229 6.47 -15.31 -15.17
N THR A 230 6.43 -16.60 -14.92
CA THR A 230 5.20 -17.35 -14.68
C THR A 230 4.74 -17.11 -13.24
N HIS A 231 3.43 -17.09 -13.02
CA HIS A 231 2.89 -16.98 -11.67
C HIS A 231 3.37 -18.16 -10.82
N ALA A 232 4.00 -17.88 -9.68
CA ALA A 232 4.25 -18.90 -8.67
C ALA A 232 2.90 -19.34 -8.07
N ILE A 233 2.59 -20.61 -8.17
CA ILE A 233 1.26 -21.17 -7.89
C ILE A 233 1.06 -21.53 -6.40
N GLU A 234 2.09 -21.47 -5.57
CA GLU A 234 2.14 -22.18 -4.28
C GLU A 234 1.66 -21.42 -3.03
N GLN A 235 0.88 -20.35 -3.13
CA GLN A 235 0.19 -19.85 -1.92
C GLN A 235 -1.00 -20.73 -1.50
N THR A 236 -1.07 -21.95 -1.90
CA THR A 236 -2.30 -22.62 -2.34
C THR A 236 -3.04 -23.40 -1.29
N GLN A 237 -2.54 -23.62 -0.08
CA GLN A 237 -3.26 -24.51 0.84
C GLN A 237 -3.12 -24.12 2.31
N ILE A 238 -3.49 -22.91 2.65
CA ILE A 238 -3.58 -22.53 4.07
C ILE A 238 -5.00 -22.81 4.54
N PRO A 239 -5.22 -23.67 5.55
CA PRO A 239 -6.53 -23.87 6.14
C PRO A 239 -7.06 -22.54 6.70
N LEU A 240 -8.29 -22.16 6.37
CA LEU A 240 -8.89 -20.90 6.82
C LEU A 240 -8.84 -20.76 8.35
N SER A 241 -9.10 -21.85 9.07
CA SER A 241 -9.08 -21.90 10.53
C SER A 241 -7.71 -21.63 11.16
N ARG A 242 -6.62 -21.75 10.39
CA ARG A 242 -5.24 -21.51 10.83
C ARG A 242 -4.50 -20.45 10.03
N TYR A 243 -5.23 -19.61 9.34
CA TYR A 243 -4.65 -18.65 8.40
C TYR A 243 -3.55 -17.78 9.03
N PHE A 244 -3.84 -17.09 10.12
CA PHE A 244 -2.88 -16.19 10.76
C PHE A 244 -1.68 -16.95 11.35
N GLU A 245 -1.94 -18.07 12.00
CA GLU A 245 -0.89 -18.93 12.55
C GLU A 245 0.02 -19.46 11.43
N SER A 246 -0.57 -19.89 10.32
CA SER A 246 0.18 -20.42 9.17
C SER A 246 1.02 -19.34 8.48
N ILE A 247 0.48 -18.14 8.30
CA ILE A 247 1.25 -17.03 7.74
C ILE A 247 2.37 -16.62 8.71
N ALA A 248 2.06 -16.36 9.96
CA ALA A 248 3.05 -15.98 10.94
C ALA A 248 4.20 -17.02 11.03
N LYS A 249 3.84 -18.30 11.06
CA LYS A 249 4.82 -19.39 11.05
C LYS A 249 5.67 -19.43 9.77
N ALA A 250 5.07 -19.20 8.61
CA ALA A 250 5.78 -19.24 7.33
C ALA A 250 6.79 -18.09 7.17
N VAL A 251 6.49 -16.93 7.75
CA VAL A 251 7.35 -15.72 7.66
C VAL A 251 8.15 -15.44 8.94
N GLN A 252 7.96 -16.22 9.98
CA GLN A 252 8.67 -16.11 11.24
C GLN A 252 10.15 -16.52 11.12
N SER A 253 11.02 -15.86 11.88
CA SER A 253 12.39 -16.32 12.06
C SER A 253 12.43 -17.60 12.91
N PRO A 254 13.27 -18.58 12.60
CA PRO A 254 13.40 -19.81 13.38
C PRO A 254 13.75 -19.60 14.87
N VAL A 255 14.37 -18.47 15.18
CA VAL A 255 14.85 -18.15 16.55
C VAL A 255 13.90 -17.27 17.35
N ALA A 256 12.74 -16.88 16.78
CA ALA A 256 11.82 -15.98 17.46
C ALA A 256 10.86 -16.72 18.39
N THR A 257 10.70 -16.20 19.60
CA THR A 257 9.68 -16.63 20.55
C THR A 257 8.59 -15.56 20.65
N VAL A 258 7.35 -15.91 20.35
CA VAL A 258 6.17 -15.05 20.53
C VAL A 258 5.39 -15.56 21.71
N THR A 259 5.18 -14.71 22.72
CA THR A 259 4.33 -15.05 23.87
C THR A 259 2.88 -14.63 23.60
N PRO A 260 1.89 -15.31 24.18
CA PRO A 260 0.49 -14.87 24.10
C PRO A 260 0.28 -13.43 24.57
N ASP A 261 1.00 -13.01 25.61
CA ASP A 261 0.94 -11.63 26.14
C ASP A 261 1.37 -10.62 25.09
N SER A 262 2.55 -10.81 24.47
CA SER A 262 3.05 -9.89 23.43
C SER A 262 2.16 -9.83 22.20
N GLU A 263 1.52 -10.94 21.86
CA GLU A 263 0.59 -11.01 20.73
C GLU A 263 -0.71 -10.26 21.07
N LEU A 264 -1.25 -10.42 22.29
CA LEU A 264 -2.44 -9.72 22.73
C LEU A 264 -2.20 -8.21 22.82
N ASP A 265 -1.09 -7.79 23.43
CA ASP A 265 -0.73 -6.36 23.50
C ASP A 265 -0.65 -5.73 22.12
N ARG A 266 -0.02 -6.43 21.16
CA ARG A 266 0.05 -5.97 19.77
C ARG A 266 -1.33 -5.78 19.12
N LEU A 267 -2.25 -6.74 19.34
CA LEU A 267 -3.62 -6.64 18.79
C LEU A 267 -4.42 -5.49 19.41
N LEU A 268 -4.24 -5.27 20.71
CA LEU A 268 -4.87 -4.15 21.44
C LEU A 268 -4.37 -2.80 20.89
N ASP A 269 -3.04 -2.64 20.76
CA ASP A 269 -2.44 -1.42 20.24
C ASP A 269 -2.85 -1.14 18.79
N GLU A 270 -2.87 -2.18 17.96
CA GLU A 270 -3.28 -2.02 16.58
C GLU A 270 -4.77 -1.66 16.46
N THR A 271 -5.64 -2.26 17.26
CA THR A 271 -7.07 -1.90 17.27
C THR A 271 -7.26 -0.42 17.61
N CYS A 272 -6.56 0.06 18.65
CA CYS A 272 -6.55 1.47 19.00
C CYS A 272 -6.07 2.36 17.83
N LEU A 273 -4.96 2.02 17.22
CA LEU A 273 -4.41 2.75 16.08
C LEU A 273 -5.39 2.80 14.91
N GLN A 274 -6.01 1.66 14.55
CA GLN A 274 -6.95 1.60 13.42
C GLN A 274 -8.22 2.43 13.66
N LEU A 275 -8.71 2.51 14.90
CA LEU A 275 -9.81 3.39 15.26
C LEU A 275 -9.43 4.87 15.14
N ARG A 276 -8.23 5.28 15.57
CA ARG A 276 -7.73 6.65 15.39
C ARG A 276 -7.57 7.01 13.92
N ILE A 277 -7.01 6.10 13.10
CA ILE A 277 -6.92 6.30 11.65
C ILE A 277 -8.31 6.46 11.02
N ARG A 278 -9.28 5.63 11.47
CA ARG A 278 -10.68 5.75 11.01
C ARG A 278 -11.27 7.14 11.28
N THR A 279 -10.97 7.73 12.44
CA THR A 279 -11.39 9.10 12.75
C THR A 279 -10.96 10.09 11.69
N ASN A 280 -9.67 10.07 11.34
CA ASN A 280 -9.13 10.98 10.32
C ASN A 280 -9.84 10.78 8.96
N ILE A 281 -9.98 9.52 8.52
CA ILE A 281 -10.63 9.20 7.24
C ILE A 281 -12.10 9.64 7.22
N VAL A 282 -12.83 9.46 8.33
CA VAL A 282 -14.23 9.92 8.44
C VAL A 282 -14.30 11.45 8.38
N THR A 283 -13.43 12.14 9.10
CA THR A 283 -13.34 13.60 9.11
C THR A 283 -13.03 14.15 7.72
N ASP A 284 -12.03 13.59 7.02
CA ASP A 284 -11.66 13.98 5.67
C ASP A 284 -12.82 13.76 4.69
N ALA A 285 -13.50 12.61 4.80
CA ALA A 285 -14.66 12.31 3.98
C ALA A 285 -15.83 13.30 4.22
N MET A 286 -16.12 13.64 5.48
CA MET A 286 -17.15 14.62 5.81
C MET A 286 -16.79 16.01 5.26
N THR A 287 -15.54 16.41 5.38
CA THR A 287 -15.03 17.67 4.82
C THR A 287 -15.16 17.72 3.29
N ALA A 288 -14.80 16.61 2.61
CA ALA A 288 -14.94 16.52 1.15
C ALA A 288 -16.41 16.60 0.68
N LEU A 289 -17.33 15.97 1.43
CA LEU A 289 -18.76 15.97 1.12
C LEU A 289 -19.44 17.32 1.39
N THR A 290 -18.96 18.06 2.40
CA THR A 290 -19.49 19.39 2.74
C THR A 290 -18.88 20.51 1.88
N SER A 291 -17.67 20.28 1.35
CA SER A 291 -17.10 21.17 0.34
C SER A 291 -18.03 21.15 -0.90
N ARG A 292 -18.50 22.31 -1.37
CA ARG A 292 -19.49 22.48 -2.47
C ARG A 292 -19.03 21.92 -3.84
N ARG A 293 -18.12 20.96 -3.88
CA ARG A 293 -17.71 20.26 -5.11
C ARG A 293 -18.73 19.17 -5.43
N SER A 294 -19.24 19.15 -6.65
CA SER A 294 -20.05 18.03 -7.14
C SER A 294 -19.16 16.79 -7.28
N LEU A 295 -19.26 15.86 -6.32
CA LEU A 295 -18.57 14.57 -6.39
C LEU A 295 -19.39 13.60 -7.23
N THR A 296 -18.72 12.84 -8.10
CA THR A 296 -19.34 11.71 -8.81
C THR A 296 -19.74 10.61 -7.83
N ALA A 297 -20.64 9.70 -8.24
CA ALA A 297 -21.03 8.56 -7.41
C ALA A 297 -19.82 7.67 -7.06
N GLU A 298 -18.86 7.53 -7.98
CA GLU A 298 -17.62 6.79 -7.74
C GLU A 298 -16.74 7.46 -6.70
N GLN A 299 -16.53 8.77 -6.79
CA GLN A 299 -15.77 9.54 -5.79
C GLN A 299 -16.43 9.45 -4.39
N VAL A 300 -17.77 9.56 -4.32
CA VAL A 300 -18.48 9.37 -3.04
C VAL A 300 -18.28 7.95 -2.50
N ASN A 301 -18.33 6.94 -3.36
CA ASN A 301 -18.10 5.56 -2.93
C ASN A 301 -16.65 5.32 -2.42
N GLN A 302 -15.68 6.03 -2.97
CA GLN A 302 -14.28 6.02 -2.50
C GLN A 302 -14.13 6.58 -1.08
N LEU A 303 -15.00 7.49 -0.64
CA LEU A 303 -15.00 8.05 0.72
C LEU A 303 -15.60 7.11 1.79
N SER A 304 -16.02 5.88 1.43
CA SER A 304 -16.53 4.91 2.38
C SER A 304 -15.39 4.29 3.21
N THR A 305 -15.71 3.87 4.45
CA THR A 305 -14.74 3.23 5.36
C THR A 305 -14.79 1.70 5.36
N GLU A 306 -15.45 1.08 4.37
CA GLU A 306 -15.77 -0.34 4.36
C GLU A 306 -14.56 -1.27 4.58
N SER A 307 -13.46 -1.05 3.85
CA SER A 307 -12.23 -1.85 4.00
C SER A 307 -11.58 -1.63 5.38
N ARG A 308 -11.63 -0.40 5.90
CA ARG A 308 -11.11 -0.06 7.22
C ARG A 308 -11.96 -0.70 8.32
N ASP A 309 -13.26 -0.62 8.20
CA ASP A 309 -14.19 -1.18 9.17
C ASP A 309 -14.11 -2.70 9.20
N GLN A 310 -13.91 -3.35 8.05
CA GLN A 310 -13.63 -4.77 8.00
C GLN A 310 -12.31 -5.11 8.73
N ARG A 311 -11.27 -4.32 8.51
CA ARG A 311 -9.99 -4.50 9.23
C ARG A 311 -10.16 -4.41 10.75
N ILE A 312 -10.91 -3.45 11.25
CA ILE A 312 -11.20 -3.31 12.68
C ILE A 312 -11.98 -4.53 13.21
N ARG A 313 -13.01 -4.99 12.49
CA ARG A 313 -13.75 -6.21 12.87
C ARG A 313 -12.84 -7.44 12.92
N ASP A 314 -11.91 -7.55 11.99
CA ASP A 314 -10.96 -8.66 11.96
C ASP A 314 -10.01 -8.65 13.15
N LEU A 315 -9.52 -7.47 13.54
CA LEU A 315 -8.71 -7.30 14.74
C LEU A 315 -9.47 -7.66 16.01
N ILE A 316 -10.73 -7.21 16.12
CA ILE A 316 -11.60 -7.56 17.25
C ILE A 316 -11.80 -9.07 17.35
N LYS A 317 -12.13 -9.74 16.23
CA LYS A 317 -12.28 -11.19 16.18
C LYS A 317 -11.01 -11.93 16.59
N GLN A 318 -9.85 -11.50 16.09
CA GLN A 318 -8.56 -12.10 16.45
C GLN A 318 -8.26 -11.93 17.93
N THR A 319 -8.47 -10.74 18.47
CA THR A 319 -8.28 -10.43 19.89
C THR A 319 -9.14 -11.34 20.76
N ARG A 320 -10.44 -11.43 20.46
CA ARG A 320 -11.39 -12.32 21.18
C ARG A 320 -10.97 -13.79 21.07
N HIS A 321 -10.58 -14.24 19.88
CA HIS A 321 -10.14 -15.61 19.66
C HIS A 321 -8.86 -15.94 20.44
N LEU A 322 -7.87 -15.04 20.45
CA LEU A 322 -6.63 -15.23 21.21
C LEU A 322 -6.91 -15.35 22.68
N VAL A 323 -7.71 -14.45 23.25
CA VAL A 323 -8.08 -14.49 24.67
C VAL A 323 -8.83 -15.79 24.99
N PHE A 324 -9.79 -16.20 24.16
CA PHE A 324 -10.54 -17.43 24.39
C PHE A 324 -9.62 -18.66 24.32
N SER A 325 -8.76 -18.75 23.33
CA SER A 325 -7.95 -19.94 23.05
C SER A 325 -6.70 -20.05 23.94
N ARG A 326 -6.19 -18.95 24.50
CA ARG A 326 -4.93 -18.88 25.24
C ARG A 326 -5.07 -18.29 26.66
N ARG A 327 -6.27 -18.18 27.20
CA ARG A 327 -6.57 -17.52 28.47
C ARG A 327 -5.68 -17.97 29.64
N SER A 328 -5.39 -19.26 29.73
CA SER A 328 -4.54 -19.82 30.79
C SER A 328 -3.05 -19.49 30.65
N ALA A 329 -2.62 -19.04 29.47
CA ALA A 329 -1.25 -18.66 29.18
C ALA A 329 -1.03 -17.13 29.21
N LEU A 330 -2.10 -16.34 29.39
CA LEU A 330 -2.04 -14.89 29.50
C LEU A 330 -1.79 -14.46 30.96
N SER A 331 -0.92 -13.47 31.12
CA SER A 331 -0.67 -12.88 32.45
C SER A 331 -1.88 -12.07 32.91
N ARG A 332 -1.99 -11.90 34.23
CA ARG A 332 -3.03 -11.05 34.82
C ARG A 332 -2.96 -9.62 34.31
N ALA A 333 -1.76 -9.05 34.19
CA ALA A 333 -1.60 -7.67 33.72
C ALA A 333 -2.13 -7.46 32.29
N THR A 334 -1.83 -8.39 31.38
CA THR A 334 -2.32 -8.35 30.00
C THR A 334 -3.84 -8.56 29.93
N MET A 335 -4.39 -9.44 30.77
CA MET A 335 -5.84 -9.62 30.88
C MET A 335 -6.55 -8.39 31.44
N ASP A 336 -5.99 -7.74 32.47
CA ASP A 336 -6.53 -6.49 33.01
C ASP A 336 -6.52 -5.38 31.96
N ARG A 337 -5.47 -5.31 31.13
CA ARG A 337 -5.38 -4.39 29.97
C ARG A 337 -6.46 -4.69 28.93
N TYR A 338 -6.62 -5.97 28.56
CA TYR A 338 -7.67 -6.42 27.66
C TYR A 338 -9.06 -6.00 28.15
N HIS A 339 -9.42 -6.26 29.41
CA HIS A 339 -10.70 -5.88 29.98
C HIS A 339 -10.93 -4.37 29.93
N ARG A 340 -9.91 -3.55 30.23
CA ARG A 340 -10.04 -2.09 30.12
C ARG A 340 -10.30 -1.61 28.69
N LEU A 341 -9.73 -2.27 27.67
CA LEU A 341 -9.78 -1.82 26.29
C LEU A 341 -10.93 -2.44 25.47
N PHE A 342 -11.47 -3.58 25.92
CA PHE A 342 -12.45 -4.36 25.17
C PHE A 342 -13.77 -4.63 25.88
N ASP A 343 -13.84 -4.48 27.20
CA ASP A 343 -15.06 -4.73 27.97
C ASP A 343 -15.68 -3.42 28.45
N PHE A 344 -16.80 -3.04 27.83
CA PHE A 344 -17.47 -1.77 28.11
C PHE A 344 -17.86 -1.63 29.59
N ASP A 345 -18.41 -2.68 30.21
CA ASP A 345 -18.87 -2.66 31.61
C ASP A 345 -17.74 -2.42 32.62
N GLN A 346 -16.51 -2.82 32.26
CA GLN A 346 -15.32 -2.59 33.07
C GLN A 346 -14.62 -1.27 32.74
N ALA A 347 -14.72 -0.80 31.49
CA ALA A 347 -14.15 0.48 31.06
C ALA A 347 -14.85 1.70 31.71
N VAL A 348 -16.16 1.60 31.97
CA VAL A 348 -16.97 2.69 32.57
C VAL A 348 -16.59 2.95 34.05
N ALA A 349 -16.01 1.96 34.73
CA ALA A 349 -15.60 2.10 36.14
C ALA A 349 -14.23 2.79 36.31
N LEU A 350 -13.61 3.29 35.23
CA LEU A 350 -12.22 3.69 35.23
C LEU A 350 -12.03 5.20 35.35
N ASP A 351 -11.07 5.56 36.18
CA ASP A 351 -10.57 6.90 36.36
C ASP A 351 -10.00 7.47 35.07
N TYR A 352 -10.61 8.52 34.53
CA TYR A 352 -10.18 9.21 33.29
C TYR A 352 -8.77 9.86 33.39
N GLY A 353 -8.11 9.74 34.54
CA GLY A 353 -6.80 10.33 34.80
C GLY A 353 -5.64 9.72 34.02
N ASN A 354 -5.82 8.57 33.36
CA ASN A 354 -4.73 7.90 32.62
C ASN A 354 -5.16 7.60 31.17
N ALA A 355 -5.22 8.64 30.35
CA ALA A 355 -5.70 8.60 28.97
C ALA A 355 -4.95 7.60 28.08
N GLU A 356 -3.65 7.39 28.31
CA GLU A 356 -2.83 6.46 27.52
C GLU A 356 -3.19 5.00 27.79
N ALA A 357 -3.58 4.65 29.02
CA ALA A 357 -3.96 3.29 29.39
C ALA A 357 -5.31 2.84 28.80
N HIS A 358 -6.14 3.77 28.31
CA HIS A 358 -7.53 3.52 27.90
C HIS A 358 -7.81 3.64 26.41
N CYS A 359 -6.88 4.14 25.59
CA CYS A 359 -7.13 4.39 24.19
C CYS A 359 -8.45 5.15 23.95
N PHE A 360 -8.47 6.43 24.20
CA PHE A 360 -9.59 7.29 23.88
C PHE A 360 -9.59 7.67 22.39
N ILE A 361 -10.77 7.64 21.79
CA ILE A 361 -11.03 8.00 20.41
C ILE A 361 -11.88 9.26 20.39
N GLN A 362 -11.31 10.36 19.92
CA GLN A 362 -12.04 11.59 19.65
C GLN A 362 -12.55 11.55 18.20
N TRP A 363 -13.84 11.31 18.01
CA TRP A 363 -14.45 11.21 16.68
C TRP A 363 -15.30 12.41 16.29
N ALA A 364 -15.53 13.35 17.22
CA ALA A 364 -16.07 14.67 16.96
C ALA A 364 -15.46 15.66 17.96
N GLU A 365 -15.66 16.97 17.75
CA GLU A 365 -15.10 18.04 18.59
C GLU A 365 -15.39 17.84 20.08
N ASN A 366 -16.62 17.42 20.42
CA ASN A 366 -17.09 17.22 21.80
C ASN A 366 -17.41 15.75 22.12
N ARG A 367 -16.88 14.80 21.34
CA ARG A 367 -17.14 13.37 21.50
C ARG A 367 -15.82 12.61 21.62
N ILE A 368 -15.51 12.24 22.85
CA ILE A 368 -14.35 11.42 23.22
C ILE A 368 -14.88 10.20 23.95
N GLU A 369 -14.53 9.01 23.44
CA GLU A 369 -15.02 7.76 24.02
C GLU A 369 -13.88 6.75 24.19
N PRO A 370 -13.96 5.86 25.20
CA PRO A 370 -13.01 4.77 25.33
C PRO A 370 -13.20 3.76 24.18
N MET A 371 -12.10 3.12 23.81
CA MET A 371 -12.08 2.11 22.75
C MET A 371 -13.14 1.01 22.97
N ALA A 372 -13.35 0.56 24.20
CA ALA A 372 -14.32 -0.47 24.55
C ALA A 372 -15.76 -0.15 24.08
N SER A 373 -16.19 1.12 24.22
CA SER A 373 -17.50 1.59 23.73
C SER A 373 -17.62 1.40 22.21
N ILE A 374 -16.60 1.77 21.47
CA ILE A 374 -16.60 1.67 20.01
C ILE A 374 -16.49 0.21 19.56
N VAL A 375 -15.64 -0.60 20.22
CA VAL A 375 -15.53 -2.05 19.96
C VAL A 375 -16.88 -2.73 20.10
N SER A 376 -17.62 -2.45 21.19
CA SER A 376 -18.97 -2.98 21.42
C SER A 376 -19.91 -2.69 20.24
N ARG A 377 -19.85 -1.48 19.66
CA ARG A 377 -20.67 -1.11 18.49
C ARG A 377 -20.21 -1.82 17.21
N PHE A 378 -18.91 -2.05 17.02
CA PHE A 378 -18.40 -2.84 15.90
C PHE A 378 -18.82 -4.31 15.94
N GLU A 379 -19.03 -4.87 17.12
CA GLU A 379 -19.51 -6.24 17.31
C GLU A 379 -21.01 -6.40 17.01
N GLN A 380 -21.77 -5.29 16.97
CA GLN A 380 -23.18 -5.30 16.63
C GLN A 380 -23.38 -5.12 15.13
N PRO A 381 -23.98 -6.10 14.42
CA PRO A 381 -24.19 -6.01 12.98
C PRO A 381 -25.02 -4.78 12.58
N GLY A 382 -24.52 -4.00 11.64
CA GLY A 382 -25.22 -2.82 11.11
C GLY A 382 -25.21 -1.59 12.00
N ARG A 383 -24.67 -1.65 13.22
CA ARG A 383 -24.63 -0.50 14.14
C ARG A 383 -23.72 0.61 13.63
N ILE A 384 -22.55 0.28 13.08
CA ILE A 384 -21.61 1.23 12.48
C ILE A 384 -21.79 1.27 10.97
N SER A 385 -22.00 2.45 10.40
CA SER A 385 -22.09 2.62 8.96
C SER A 385 -20.73 2.93 8.32
N SER A 386 -20.42 2.20 7.27
CA SER A 386 -19.27 2.46 6.39
C SER A 386 -19.59 3.41 5.24
N LYS A 387 -20.86 3.79 5.05
CA LYS A 387 -21.30 4.59 3.92
C LYS A 387 -20.85 6.04 4.07
N ALA A 388 -20.26 6.59 3.01
CA ALA A 388 -19.73 7.95 3.02
C ALA A 388 -20.81 9.03 3.30
N ARG A 389 -22.03 8.84 2.78
CA ARG A 389 -23.12 9.82 2.89
C ARG A 389 -23.92 9.77 4.19
N ASP A 390 -23.69 8.76 5.02
CA ASP A 390 -24.35 8.70 6.30
C ASP A 390 -23.79 9.79 7.24
N ASN A 391 -24.61 10.28 8.14
CA ASN A 391 -24.19 11.30 9.09
C ASN A 391 -23.11 10.76 10.05
N LEU A 392 -22.46 11.67 10.77
CA LEU A 392 -21.34 11.33 11.63
C LEU A 392 -21.77 10.35 12.75
N GLU A 393 -22.94 10.54 13.34
CA GLU A 393 -23.50 9.69 14.40
C GLU A 393 -23.70 8.26 13.88
N ALA A 394 -24.33 8.07 12.74
CA ALA A 394 -24.53 6.74 12.15
C ALA A 394 -23.18 6.07 11.79
N ARG A 395 -22.20 6.85 11.34
CA ARG A 395 -20.86 6.33 11.07
C ARG A 395 -20.13 5.85 12.32
N TRP A 396 -20.50 6.34 13.49
CA TRP A 396 -19.97 5.92 14.79
C TRP A 396 -20.95 5.07 15.62
N GLY A 397 -22.11 4.74 15.06
CA GLY A 397 -23.12 3.88 15.68
C GLY A 397 -23.91 4.55 16.80
N GLU A 398 -23.96 5.88 16.78
CA GLU A 398 -24.78 6.68 17.68
C GLU A 398 -26.17 6.92 17.05
N GLY A 399 -27.20 7.12 17.90
CA GLY A 399 -28.55 7.54 17.45
C GLY A 399 -29.38 6.49 16.72
N LEU A 400 -29.04 5.21 16.84
CA LEU A 400 -29.81 4.08 16.27
C LEU A 400 -30.57 3.28 17.37
N ASP A 401 -30.99 3.92 18.46
CA ASP A 401 -31.83 3.33 19.49
C ASP A 401 -33.30 3.39 19.13
#